data_79e91522b284114afff603e32055d854
#
_entry.id   79e91522b284114afff603e32055d854
#
_cell.length_a   1.000
_cell.length_b   1.000
_cell.length_c   1.000
_cell.angle_alpha   90.00
_cell.angle_beta   90.00
_cell.angle_gamma   90.00
#
_symmetry.space_group_name_H-M   'P 1'
#
loop_
_entity.id
_entity.type
_entity.pdbx_description
1 polymer ?
#
loop_
_entity_poly.entity_id
_entity_poly.type
_entity_poly.pdbx_seq_one_letter_code
_entity_poly.pdbx_strand_id
1 'polypeptide(L)'
;VKFDWQPTEDTKMDNQKQLGYDKKLWSSLMLFNMKHKDVKNLTSEDVNTMKGLDLHQFKWTSDDQIGEIPGSWNHIPEVSKLKDSPNAIHFSLGGPWFGGKFSTMQFAQDWEDEKLLYRNTINETRPTKMVTY
;
A
#
# COMPACT_ATOMS: atom_id res chain seq x y z
N VAL A 1 8.09 5.42 0.56
CA VAL A 1 7.67 6.62 1.32
C VAL A 1 7.97 6.40 2.79
N LYS A 2 8.66 7.36 3.41
CA LYS A 2 8.97 7.32 4.85
C LYS A 2 7.77 7.82 5.66
N PHE A 3 7.46 7.15 6.76
CA PHE A 3 6.43 7.53 7.72
C PHE A 3 7.00 7.58 9.13
N ASP A 4 6.64 8.61 9.88
CA ASP A 4 6.82 8.68 11.33
C ASP A 4 5.48 8.33 11.99
N TRP A 5 5.15 7.03 12.01
CA TRP A 5 3.90 6.53 12.53
C TRP A 5 4.08 5.19 13.25
N GLN A 6 3.43 5.07 14.38
CA GLN A 6 3.34 3.83 15.13
C GLN A 6 1.86 3.54 15.45
N PRO A 7 1.45 2.28 15.53
CA PRO A 7 0.08 1.94 15.88
C PRO A 7 -0.24 2.37 17.32
N THR A 8 -1.44 2.90 17.49
CA THR A 8 -1.99 3.25 18.82
C THR A 8 -2.81 2.11 19.43
N GLU A 9 -3.20 1.15 18.61
CA GLU A 9 -3.98 -0.02 19.02
C GLU A 9 -3.15 -1.30 18.88
N ASP A 10 -3.34 -2.24 19.79
CA ASP A 10 -2.62 -3.52 19.81
C ASP A 10 -3.18 -4.56 18.82
N THR A 11 -4.33 -4.27 18.21
CA THR A 11 -5.05 -5.22 17.37
C THR A 11 -5.42 -4.60 16.02
N LYS A 12 -5.21 -5.35 14.95
CA LYS A 12 -5.69 -5.00 13.61
C LYS A 12 -7.18 -5.34 13.45
N MET A 13 -7.78 -4.90 12.33
CA MET A 13 -9.19 -5.17 12.00
C MET A 13 -9.57 -6.66 11.95
N ASP A 14 -8.61 -7.52 11.59
CA ASP A 14 -8.75 -8.98 11.51
C ASP A 14 -8.41 -9.69 12.82
N ASN A 15 -8.42 -8.96 13.94
CA ASN A 15 -8.05 -9.43 15.29
C ASN A 15 -6.60 -9.94 15.41
N GLN A 16 -5.74 -9.69 14.43
CA GLN A 16 -4.34 -10.00 14.56
C GLN A 16 -3.60 -8.95 15.37
N LYS A 17 -2.56 -9.38 16.09
CA LYS A 17 -1.72 -8.48 16.88
C LYS A 17 -1.05 -7.45 15.98
N GLN A 18 -1.19 -6.18 16.34
CA GLN A 18 -0.51 -5.07 15.69
C GLN A 18 0.77 -4.71 16.44
N LEU A 19 1.92 -4.94 15.81
CA LEU A 19 3.20 -4.61 16.39
C LEU A 19 3.71 -3.28 15.83
N GLY A 20 4.23 -2.42 16.72
CA GLY A 20 5.12 -1.33 16.35
C GLY A 20 6.49 -1.86 15.97
N TYR A 21 7.14 -1.27 14.98
CA TYR A 21 8.52 -1.57 14.59
C TYR A 21 9.10 -0.42 13.75
N ASP A 22 10.42 -0.35 13.71
CA ASP A 22 11.13 0.66 12.94
C ASP A 22 10.77 0.61 11.46
N LYS A 23 10.62 1.78 10.83
CA LYS A 23 10.26 1.92 9.41
C LYS A 23 8.87 1.35 9.06
N LYS A 24 7.95 1.34 10.04
CA LYS A 24 6.59 0.87 9.80
C LYS A 24 5.91 1.68 8.70
N LEU A 25 5.20 0.98 7.80
CA LEU A 25 4.57 1.51 6.59
C LEU A 25 5.53 1.98 5.47
N TRP A 26 6.83 2.07 5.69
CA TRP A 26 7.75 2.52 4.63
C TRP A 26 7.72 1.63 3.40
N SER A 27 7.58 0.32 3.58
CA SER A 27 7.51 -0.66 2.50
C SER A 27 6.15 -0.74 1.79
N SER A 28 5.17 0.08 2.18
CA SER A 28 3.85 0.08 1.53
C SER A 28 3.86 0.71 0.13
N LEU A 29 4.84 1.59 -0.16
CA LEU A 29 5.19 2.04 -1.50
C LEU A 29 6.70 2.18 -1.62
N MET A 30 7.29 1.49 -2.59
CA MET A 30 8.72 1.44 -2.84
C MET A 30 9.05 1.73 -4.31
N LEU A 31 10.11 2.51 -4.54
CA LEU A 31 10.70 2.70 -5.86
C LEU A 31 12.13 2.17 -5.82
N PHE A 32 12.45 1.22 -6.70
CA PHE A 32 13.75 0.56 -6.75
C PHE A 32 14.63 1.13 -7.85
N ASN A 33 15.87 1.51 -7.51
CA ASN A 33 16.91 1.70 -8.51
C ASN A 33 17.46 0.33 -8.92
N MET A 34 16.98 -0.21 -10.02
CA MET A 34 17.37 -1.54 -10.52
C MET A 34 18.85 -1.67 -10.91
N LYS A 35 19.60 -0.55 -10.94
CA LYS A 35 21.06 -0.55 -11.16
C LYS A 35 21.84 -0.62 -9.85
N HIS A 36 21.20 -0.38 -8.70
CA HIS A 36 21.85 -0.41 -7.40
C HIS A 36 22.28 -1.82 -7.00
N LYS A 37 23.49 -1.93 -6.42
CA LYS A 37 24.08 -3.24 -6.06
C LYS A 37 23.18 -4.04 -5.09
N ASP A 38 22.63 -3.39 -4.06
CA ASP A 38 21.82 -4.07 -3.04
C ASP A 38 20.52 -4.60 -3.62
N VAL A 39 19.89 -3.85 -4.57
CA VAL A 39 18.70 -4.32 -5.28
C VAL A 39 19.01 -5.52 -6.17
N LYS A 40 20.17 -5.50 -6.85
CA LYS A 40 20.62 -6.64 -7.69
C LYS A 40 20.97 -7.88 -6.86
N ASN A 41 21.46 -7.67 -5.64
CA ASN A 41 21.85 -8.77 -4.75
C ASN A 41 20.68 -9.35 -3.97
N LEU A 42 19.53 -8.67 -3.89
CA LEU A 42 18.32 -9.21 -3.27
C LEU A 42 17.71 -10.26 -4.20
N THR A 43 17.90 -11.52 -3.86
CA THR A 43 17.45 -12.65 -4.67
C THR A 43 16.04 -13.10 -4.31
N SER A 44 15.43 -13.92 -5.17
CA SER A 44 14.14 -14.56 -4.84
C SER A 44 14.27 -15.51 -3.64
N GLU A 45 15.44 -16.13 -3.44
CA GLU A 45 15.72 -16.97 -2.28
C GLU A 45 15.74 -16.14 -0.99
N ASP A 46 16.39 -14.96 -1.00
CA ASP A 46 16.38 -14.04 0.15
C ASP A 46 14.94 -13.65 0.52
N VAL A 47 14.13 -13.26 -0.47
CA VAL A 47 12.73 -12.88 -0.25
C VAL A 47 11.90 -14.02 0.33
N ASN A 48 12.19 -15.26 -0.04
CA ASN A 48 11.46 -16.44 0.44
C ASN A 48 11.94 -16.96 1.80
N THR A 49 13.18 -16.64 2.20
CA THR A 49 13.80 -17.19 3.43
C THR A 49 13.94 -16.17 4.55
N MET A 50 14.11 -14.88 4.23
CA MET A 50 14.17 -13.81 5.23
C MET A 50 12.85 -13.68 5.98
N LYS A 51 12.92 -13.27 7.25
CA LYS A 51 11.71 -12.91 8.00
C LYS A 51 11.01 -11.72 7.35
N GLY A 52 9.69 -11.78 7.21
CA GLY A 52 8.90 -10.67 6.63
C GLY A 52 9.17 -9.32 7.30
N LEU A 53 9.37 -9.31 8.64
CA LEU A 53 9.72 -8.10 9.36
C LEU A 53 11.08 -7.52 8.91
N ASP A 54 12.07 -8.36 8.65
CA ASP A 54 13.39 -7.92 8.20
C ASP A 54 13.34 -7.36 6.77
N LEU A 55 12.51 -7.94 5.90
CA LEU A 55 12.21 -7.40 4.57
C LEU A 55 11.54 -6.03 4.66
N HIS A 56 10.50 -5.87 5.52
CA HIS A 56 9.79 -4.62 5.72
C HIS A 56 10.65 -3.51 6.34
N GLN A 57 11.64 -3.88 7.14
CA GLN A 57 12.62 -2.96 7.72
C GLN A 57 13.82 -2.68 6.81
N PHE A 58 13.82 -3.24 5.60
CA PHE A 58 14.92 -3.09 4.61
C PHE A 58 16.28 -3.56 5.11
N LYS A 59 16.36 -4.63 5.95
CA LYS A 59 17.62 -5.14 6.47
C LYS A 59 18.55 -5.76 5.40
N TRP A 60 18.08 -5.83 4.17
CA TRP A 60 18.86 -6.23 3.01
C TRP A 60 19.68 -5.08 2.38
N THR A 61 19.53 -3.86 2.90
CA THR A 61 20.32 -2.68 2.51
C THR A 61 20.61 -1.79 3.72
N SER A 62 21.53 -0.85 3.60
CA SER A 62 21.84 0.12 4.66
C SER A 62 20.96 1.36 4.57
N ASP A 63 20.73 2.03 5.71
CA ASP A 63 19.80 3.14 5.84
C ASP A 63 20.19 4.37 4.99
N ASP A 64 21.47 4.58 4.77
CA ASP A 64 22.02 5.65 3.90
C ASP A 64 21.69 5.43 2.41
N GLN A 65 21.30 4.21 2.02
CA GLN A 65 20.87 3.88 0.67
C GLN A 65 19.35 4.02 0.47
N ILE A 66 18.60 4.33 1.53
CA ILE A 66 17.15 4.50 1.48
C ILE A 66 16.79 5.97 1.30
N GLY A 67 16.52 6.36 0.08
CA GLY A 67 16.00 7.69 -0.25
C GLY A 67 14.55 7.89 0.18
N GLU A 68 13.95 8.99 -0.23
CA GLU A 68 12.57 9.34 0.08
C GLU A 68 11.80 9.74 -1.17
N ILE A 69 10.55 9.32 -1.24
CA ILE A 69 9.56 9.77 -2.22
C ILE A 69 8.56 10.65 -1.47
N PRO A 70 8.04 11.74 -2.08
CA PRO A 70 7.05 12.59 -1.44
C PRO A 70 5.85 11.79 -0.90
N GLY A 71 5.40 12.13 0.30
CA GLY A 71 4.29 11.45 0.99
C GLY A 71 2.97 11.48 0.22
N SER A 72 2.80 12.40 -0.73
CA SER A 72 1.65 12.44 -1.64
C SER A 72 1.49 11.19 -2.50
N TRP A 73 2.56 10.42 -2.72
CA TRP A 73 2.52 9.15 -3.47
C TRP A 73 2.05 7.94 -2.65
N ASN A 74 1.89 8.10 -1.34
CA ASN A 74 1.40 7.03 -0.47
C ASN A 74 0.58 7.63 0.68
N HIS A 75 -0.47 8.35 0.32
CA HIS A 75 -1.38 8.91 1.31
C HIS A 75 -2.20 7.80 1.97
N ILE A 76 -2.04 7.65 3.27
CA ILE A 76 -2.82 6.70 4.07
C ILE A 76 -3.87 7.50 4.81
N PRO A 77 -5.17 7.36 4.51
CA PRO A 77 -6.24 8.03 5.22
C PRO A 77 -6.10 7.88 6.74
N GLU A 78 -6.36 8.97 7.47
CA GLU A 78 -6.28 9.04 8.94
C GLU A 78 -4.86 8.95 9.55
N VAL A 79 -3.84 8.61 8.75
CA VAL A 79 -2.42 8.59 9.15
C VAL A 79 -1.66 9.77 8.58
N SER A 80 -1.80 9.99 7.28
CA SER A 80 -1.07 11.04 6.56
C SER A 80 -1.64 12.42 6.86
N LYS A 81 -0.75 13.40 7.07
CA LYS A 81 -1.10 14.80 7.33
C LYS A 81 -0.83 15.67 6.10
N LEU A 82 -1.24 15.24 4.93
CA LEU A 82 -1.08 16.04 3.71
C LEU A 82 -2.04 17.24 3.71
N LYS A 83 -1.53 18.38 3.25
CA LYS A 83 -2.33 19.59 3.05
C LYS A 83 -2.91 19.65 1.63
N ASP A 84 -2.28 18.98 0.67
CA ASP A 84 -2.62 18.99 -0.75
C ASP A 84 -3.20 17.65 -1.18
N SER A 85 -3.80 17.62 -2.37
CA SER A 85 -4.35 16.40 -2.96
C SER A 85 -3.26 15.34 -3.14
N PRO A 86 -3.49 14.08 -2.74
CA PRO A 86 -2.54 13.00 -2.92
C PRO A 86 -2.44 12.57 -4.39
N ASN A 87 -1.25 12.06 -4.77
CA ASN A 87 -1.05 11.40 -6.06
C ASN A 87 -1.50 9.93 -6.03
N ALA A 88 -1.46 9.32 -4.86
CA ALA A 88 -1.93 7.94 -4.64
C ALA A 88 -2.47 7.78 -3.22
N ILE A 89 -3.55 7.01 -3.09
CA ILE A 89 -4.23 6.73 -1.82
C ILE A 89 -4.08 5.25 -1.50
N HIS A 90 -3.67 4.95 -0.26
CA HIS A 90 -3.46 3.60 0.22
C HIS A 90 -4.31 3.33 1.46
N PHE A 91 -5.36 2.54 1.31
CA PHE A 91 -6.27 2.18 2.41
C PHE A 91 -5.69 1.06 3.28
N SER A 92 -4.59 1.34 3.98
CA SER A 92 -3.86 0.35 4.80
C SER A 92 -4.60 -0.05 6.09
N LEU A 93 -5.41 0.85 6.64
CA LEU A 93 -6.15 0.62 7.88
C LEU A 93 -7.60 0.17 7.65
N GLY A 94 -7.93 -0.19 6.44
CA GLY A 94 -9.26 -0.55 5.97
C GLY A 94 -9.77 0.42 4.92
N GLY A 95 -10.78 0.02 4.16
CA GLY A 95 -11.29 0.83 3.06
C GLY A 95 -12.80 0.70 2.85
N PRO A 96 -13.36 1.48 1.91
CA PRO A 96 -14.80 1.57 1.70
C PRO A 96 -15.51 0.25 1.47
N TRP A 97 -14.82 -0.76 0.95
CA TRP A 97 -15.35 -2.12 0.71
C TRP A 97 -15.81 -2.86 1.95
N PHE A 98 -15.41 -2.42 3.15
CA PHE A 98 -15.87 -3.01 4.41
C PHE A 98 -17.23 -2.44 4.89
N GLY A 99 -17.70 -1.33 4.29
CA GLY A 99 -18.94 -0.68 4.72
C GLY A 99 -18.83 -0.02 6.10
N GLY A 100 -19.98 0.31 6.70
CA GLY A 100 -20.04 0.92 8.03
C GLY A 100 -19.24 2.23 8.11
N LYS A 101 -18.40 2.38 9.13
CA LYS A 101 -17.55 3.57 9.31
C LYS A 101 -16.60 3.87 8.15
N PHE A 102 -16.28 2.87 7.34
CA PHE A 102 -15.39 3.02 6.20
C PHE A 102 -16.06 3.63 4.97
N SER A 103 -17.40 3.59 4.89
CA SER A 103 -18.14 4.16 3.75
C SER A 103 -18.06 5.69 3.68
N THR A 104 -17.74 6.35 4.78
CA THR A 104 -17.64 7.82 4.89
C THR A 104 -16.24 8.31 5.23
N MET A 105 -15.26 7.41 5.15
CA MET A 105 -13.87 7.79 5.42
C MET A 105 -13.32 8.71 4.31
N GLN A 106 -12.19 9.36 4.58
CA GLN A 106 -11.51 10.20 3.61
C GLN A 106 -11.25 9.43 2.31
N PHE A 107 -11.56 10.02 1.18
CA PHE A 107 -11.41 9.43 -0.17
C PHE A 107 -12.28 8.18 -0.45
N ALA A 108 -13.31 7.92 0.35
CA ALA A 108 -14.23 6.81 0.07
C ALA A 108 -14.93 6.96 -1.29
N GLN A 109 -15.34 8.19 -1.64
CA GLN A 109 -15.99 8.48 -2.92
C GLN A 109 -15.03 8.25 -4.09
N ASP A 110 -13.77 8.71 -3.99
CA ASP A 110 -12.76 8.48 -5.02
C ASP A 110 -12.58 6.99 -5.32
N TRP A 111 -12.57 6.14 -4.28
CA TRP A 111 -12.48 4.69 -4.43
C TRP A 111 -13.71 4.10 -5.14
N GLU A 112 -14.92 4.54 -4.80
CA GLU A 112 -16.15 4.06 -5.46
C GLU A 112 -16.19 4.49 -6.93
N ASP A 113 -15.76 5.71 -7.24
CA ASP A 113 -15.69 6.23 -8.60
C ASP A 113 -14.70 5.42 -9.45
N GLU A 114 -13.50 5.15 -8.94
CA GLU A 114 -12.49 4.31 -9.61
C GLU A 114 -12.98 2.86 -9.79
N LYS A 115 -13.64 2.31 -8.81
CA LYS A 115 -14.25 0.97 -8.90
C LYS A 115 -15.32 0.92 -9.99
N LEU A 116 -16.14 1.96 -10.12
CA LEU A 116 -17.15 2.05 -11.16
C LEU A 116 -16.49 2.15 -12.55
N LEU A 117 -15.49 3.01 -12.70
CA LEU A 117 -14.71 3.14 -13.93
C LEU A 117 -14.09 1.81 -14.34
N TYR A 118 -13.44 1.11 -13.42
CA TYR A 118 -12.84 -0.21 -13.66
C TYR A 118 -13.87 -1.24 -14.13
N ARG A 119 -15.05 -1.30 -13.49
CA ARG A 119 -16.14 -2.21 -13.89
C ARG A 119 -16.65 -1.92 -15.30
N ASN A 120 -16.82 -0.65 -15.65
CA ASN A 120 -17.25 -0.26 -16.98
C ASN A 120 -16.23 -0.66 -18.05
N THR A 121 -14.94 -0.40 -17.80
CA THR A 121 -13.85 -0.79 -18.70
C THR A 121 -13.81 -2.30 -18.95
N ILE A 122 -13.98 -3.13 -17.90
CA ILE A 122 -14.01 -4.59 -18.05
C ILE A 122 -15.23 -5.04 -18.84
N ASN A 123 -16.40 -4.44 -18.62
CA ASN A 123 -17.63 -4.80 -19.35
C ASN A 123 -17.54 -4.43 -20.84
N GLU A 124 -16.90 -3.31 -21.18
CA GLU A 124 -16.63 -2.91 -22.56
C GLU A 124 -15.63 -3.82 -23.27
N THR A 125 -14.66 -4.38 -22.54
CA THR A 125 -13.61 -5.24 -23.10
C THR A 125 -13.99 -6.72 -23.14
N ARG A 126 -15.07 -7.16 -22.49
CA ARG A 126 -15.55 -8.54 -22.57
C ARG A 126 -16.23 -8.74 -23.94
N PRO A 127 -15.74 -9.67 -24.79
CA PRO A 127 -16.46 -10.03 -25.99
C PRO A 127 -17.86 -10.52 -25.60
N THR A 128 -18.89 -9.96 -26.21
CA THR A 128 -20.26 -10.41 -26.07
C THR A 128 -20.28 -11.89 -26.45
N LYS A 129 -20.48 -12.78 -25.48
CA LYS A 129 -20.73 -14.20 -25.81
C LYS A 129 -21.99 -14.21 -26.65
N MET A 130 -21.85 -14.45 -27.96
CA MET A 130 -22.98 -14.82 -28.78
C MET A 130 -23.54 -16.12 -28.21
N VAL A 131 -24.71 -16.02 -27.61
CA VAL A 131 -25.53 -17.20 -27.26
C VAL A 131 -26.16 -17.63 -28.58
N THR A 132 -25.53 -18.60 -29.23
CA THR A 132 -26.19 -19.34 -30.31
C THR A 132 -27.19 -20.30 -29.67
N TYR A 133 -28.47 -20.08 -29.94
CA TYR A 133 -29.58 -20.98 -29.61
C TYR A 133 -29.56 -22.15 -30.61
#